data_fa48ec3721f49312afa910e7f13738d0
#
_entry.id   fa48ec3721f49312afa910e7f13738d0
#
_cell.length_a   1.000
_cell.length_b   1.000
_cell.length_c   1.000
_cell.angle_alpha   90.00
_cell.angle_beta   90.00
_cell.angle_gamma   90.00
#
_symmetry.space_group_name_H-M   'P 1'
#
loop_
_entity.id
_entity.type
_entity.pdbx_description
1 polymer ?
#
loop_
_entity_poly.entity_id
_entity_poly.type
_entity_poly.pdbx_seq_one_letter_code
_entity_poly.pdbx_strand_id
1 'polypeptide(L)'
;MSRRRFLAIIMSVFMILSLLPATVFAETSKALDGQLKIQGLAAAGTVLSADLKGIKTEGVTEDSVSYEWFRKTPEDEKKEQQGEKPELKQLGKEKTYTIVKDDVDSKIVLTITGLEDKGFSGSLTATTATVAETVEAAEQNQTKTELNTEDMGENESQDANASEET
;
A
#
# COMPACT_ATOMS: atom_id res chain seq x y z
N MET A 1 -55.02 -33.27 20.70
CA MET A 1 -53.68 -32.91 21.25
C MET A 1 -53.78 -31.53 21.87
N SER A 2 -53.38 -31.35 23.12
CA SER A 2 -53.58 -30.10 23.86
C SER A 2 -52.58 -29.07 23.38
N ARG A 3 -53.07 -27.84 23.12
CA ARG A 3 -52.24 -26.67 22.67
C ARG A 3 -50.95 -26.48 23.49
N ARG A 4 -50.98 -26.88 24.75
CA ARG A 4 -49.83 -26.81 25.67
C ARG A 4 -48.69 -27.79 25.30
N ARG A 5 -49.01 -28.96 24.75
CA ARG A 5 -48.01 -29.95 24.32
C ARG A 5 -47.37 -29.54 22.99
N PHE A 6 -48.13 -28.86 22.14
CA PHE A 6 -47.60 -28.32 20.86
C PHE A 6 -46.62 -27.15 21.10
N LEU A 7 -46.96 -26.30 22.08
CA LEU A 7 -46.03 -25.18 22.44
C LEU A 7 -44.73 -25.71 23.06
N ALA A 8 -44.77 -26.74 23.87
CA ALA A 8 -43.58 -27.34 24.49
C ALA A 8 -42.63 -27.97 23.44
N ILE A 9 -43.19 -28.59 22.40
CA ILE A 9 -42.40 -29.17 21.30
C ILE A 9 -41.75 -28.07 20.46
N ILE A 10 -42.45 -26.98 20.16
CA ILE A 10 -41.91 -25.87 19.41
C ILE A 10 -40.78 -25.17 20.20
N MET A 11 -40.95 -24.96 21.51
CA MET A 11 -39.91 -24.39 22.37
C MET A 11 -38.68 -25.30 22.46
N SER A 12 -38.85 -26.61 22.52
CA SER A 12 -37.76 -27.58 22.57
C SER A 12 -36.95 -27.61 21.25
N VAL A 13 -37.63 -27.52 20.10
CA VAL A 13 -36.95 -27.46 18.78
C VAL A 13 -36.18 -26.17 18.58
N PHE A 14 -36.72 -25.03 19.10
CA PHE A 14 -36.04 -23.74 19.01
C PHE A 14 -34.78 -23.70 19.90
N MET A 15 -34.80 -24.39 21.05
CA MET A 15 -33.64 -24.44 21.94
C MET A 15 -32.50 -25.34 21.42
N ILE A 16 -32.82 -26.35 20.61
CA ILE A 16 -31.81 -27.24 20.00
C ILE A 16 -31.16 -26.56 18.81
N LEU A 17 -31.86 -25.68 18.10
CA LEU A 17 -31.33 -24.96 16.93
C LEU A 17 -30.32 -23.87 17.31
N SER A 18 -30.37 -23.36 18.56
CA SER A 18 -29.44 -22.35 19.08
C SER A 18 -28.11 -22.93 19.60
N LEU A 19 -27.93 -24.25 19.59
CA LEU A 19 -26.71 -24.95 20.03
C LEU A 19 -25.84 -25.44 18.86
N LEU A 20 -26.15 -25.06 17.61
CA LEU A 20 -25.24 -25.28 16.52
C LEU A 20 -24.04 -24.34 16.71
N PRO A 21 -22.83 -24.86 16.94
CA PRO A 21 -21.66 -24.01 16.91
C PRO A 21 -21.58 -23.38 15.52
N ALA A 22 -21.70 -22.06 15.45
CA ALA A 22 -21.30 -21.35 14.26
C ALA A 22 -19.80 -21.65 14.12
N THR A 23 -19.46 -22.64 13.29
CA THR A 23 -18.10 -22.80 12.82
C THR A 23 -17.81 -21.56 11.99
N VAL A 24 -17.29 -20.53 12.64
CA VAL A 24 -16.64 -19.42 11.96
C VAL A 24 -15.42 -20.05 11.31
N PHE A 25 -15.54 -20.39 10.03
CA PHE A 25 -14.38 -20.59 9.20
C PHE A 25 -13.70 -19.22 9.14
N ALA A 26 -12.74 -19.01 10.02
CA ALA A 26 -11.78 -17.95 9.83
C ALA A 26 -10.99 -18.34 8.56
N GLU A 27 -11.45 -17.88 7.41
CA GLU A 27 -10.66 -17.96 6.19
C GLU A 27 -9.36 -17.22 6.49
N THR A 28 -8.26 -17.97 6.50
CA THR A 28 -6.93 -17.40 6.74
C THR A 28 -6.60 -16.54 5.52
N SER A 29 -6.83 -15.25 5.62
CA SER A 29 -6.47 -14.32 4.56
C SER A 29 -4.96 -14.28 4.38
N LYS A 30 -4.50 -14.24 3.12
CA LYS A 30 -3.08 -14.11 2.76
C LYS A 30 -2.68 -12.65 2.93
N ALA A 31 -1.67 -12.39 3.75
CA ALA A 31 -1.12 -11.03 3.87
C ALA A 31 -0.40 -10.62 2.58
N LEU A 32 -0.62 -9.36 2.15
CA LEU A 32 0.11 -8.79 1.03
C LEU A 32 1.60 -8.67 1.36
N ASP A 33 2.45 -9.20 0.50
CA ASP A 33 3.92 -9.14 0.58
C ASP A 33 4.51 -8.76 -0.77
N GLY A 34 5.68 -8.13 -0.75
CA GLY A 34 6.40 -7.70 -1.94
C GLY A 34 6.51 -6.19 -2.06
N GLN A 35 6.63 -5.69 -3.29
CA GLN A 35 6.86 -4.29 -3.60
C GLN A 35 5.73 -3.74 -4.48
N LEU A 36 5.02 -2.73 -3.98
CA LEU A 36 4.12 -1.92 -4.78
C LEU A 36 4.92 -0.88 -5.55
N LYS A 37 4.60 -0.67 -6.81
CA LYS A 37 5.19 0.40 -7.63
C LYS A 37 4.10 1.29 -8.23
N ILE A 38 4.45 2.54 -8.48
CA ILE A 38 3.62 3.48 -9.23
C ILE A 38 4.25 3.64 -10.61
N GLN A 39 3.47 3.43 -11.65
CA GLN A 39 3.85 3.70 -13.04
C GLN A 39 3.33 5.06 -13.48
N GLY A 40 4.10 5.78 -14.28
CA GLY A 40 3.80 7.10 -14.79
C GLY A 40 4.81 8.15 -14.30
N LEU A 41 4.87 9.28 -14.99
CA LEU A 41 5.70 10.41 -14.62
C LEU A 41 5.01 11.25 -13.55
N ALA A 42 5.76 11.70 -12.54
CA ALA A 42 5.24 12.61 -11.52
C ALA A 42 5.22 14.06 -12.03
N ALA A 43 4.31 14.36 -12.95
CA ALA A 43 4.11 15.70 -13.55
C ALA A 43 2.64 16.07 -13.61
N ALA A 44 2.33 17.35 -13.52
CA ALA A 44 0.95 17.83 -13.64
C ALA A 44 0.33 17.42 -14.99
N GLY A 45 -0.90 16.92 -14.98
CA GLY A 45 -1.64 16.46 -16.16
C GLY A 45 -1.35 15.02 -16.58
N THR A 46 -0.38 14.33 -15.97
CA THR A 46 -0.10 12.92 -16.27
C THR A 46 -0.97 11.97 -15.45
N VAL A 47 -1.06 10.72 -15.91
CA VAL A 47 -1.80 9.65 -15.22
C VAL A 47 -0.81 8.72 -14.54
N LEU A 48 -1.03 8.49 -13.26
CA LEU A 48 -0.36 7.46 -12.48
C LEU A 48 -1.22 6.19 -12.42
N SER A 49 -0.58 5.03 -12.38
CA SER A 49 -1.25 3.74 -12.20
C SER A 49 -0.52 2.86 -11.20
N ALA A 50 -1.27 1.99 -10.52
CA ALA A 50 -0.71 0.97 -9.65
C ALA A 50 -0.07 -0.15 -10.48
N ASP A 51 1.17 -0.54 -10.17
CA ASP A 51 1.83 -1.72 -10.71
C ASP A 51 1.95 -2.80 -9.62
N LEU A 52 1.19 -3.87 -9.80
CA LEU A 52 1.12 -4.99 -8.86
C LEU A 52 2.15 -6.09 -9.15
N LYS A 53 2.96 -5.98 -10.23
CA LYS A 53 3.92 -7.01 -10.64
C LYS A 53 4.98 -7.36 -9.61
N GLY A 54 5.29 -6.42 -8.72
CA GLY A 54 6.25 -6.63 -7.63
C GLY A 54 5.65 -7.31 -6.39
N ILE A 55 4.35 -7.59 -6.36
CA ILE A 55 3.69 -8.29 -5.27
C ILE A 55 3.99 -9.77 -5.36
N LYS A 56 4.51 -10.33 -4.27
CA LYS A 56 4.91 -11.74 -4.17
C LYS A 56 3.77 -12.64 -3.70
N THR A 57 2.73 -12.08 -3.11
CA THR A 57 1.56 -12.85 -2.63
C THR A 57 0.83 -13.44 -3.81
N GLU A 58 0.76 -14.76 -3.86
CA GLU A 58 0.21 -15.52 -4.97
C GLU A 58 -1.31 -15.34 -5.10
N GLY A 59 -1.77 -15.08 -6.32
CA GLY A 59 -3.20 -14.93 -6.63
C GLY A 59 -3.73 -13.50 -6.47
N VAL A 60 -2.90 -12.52 -6.14
CA VAL A 60 -3.31 -11.10 -6.08
C VAL A 60 -3.64 -10.60 -7.48
N THR A 61 -4.83 -10.04 -7.63
CA THR A 61 -5.33 -9.39 -8.83
C THR A 61 -5.80 -7.97 -8.51
N GLU A 62 -6.11 -7.21 -9.54
CA GLU A 62 -6.63 -5.84 -9.39
C GLU A 62 -7.92 -5.77 -8.58
N ASP A 63 -8.77 -6.80 -8.67
CA ASP A 63 -10.05 -6.90 -7.98
C ASP A 63 -9.93 -7.44 -6.54
N SER A 64 -8.73 -7.85 -6.14
CA SER A 64 -8.47 -8.38 -4.81
C SER A 64 -7.88 -7.35 -3.83
N VAL A 65 -7.71 -6.13 -4.29
CA VAL A 65 -7.17 -5.01 -3.50
C VAL A 65 -8.00 -3.75 -3.69
N SER A 66 -8.04 -2.91 -2.68
CA SER A 66 -8.52 -1.52 -2.78
C SER A 66 -7.35 -0.57 -2.96
N TYR A 67 -7.61 0.58 -3.58
CA TYR A 67 -6.63 1.60 -3.87
C TYR A 67 -6.99 2.88 -3.12
N GLU A 68 -5.98 3.56 -2.59
CA GLU A 68 -6.13 4.88 -1.99
C GLU A 68 -4.93 5.74 -2.35
N TRP A 69 -5.22 6.89 -2.98
CA TRP A 69 -4.23 7.88 -3.37
C TRP A 69 -4.26 9.04 -2.40
N PHE A 70 -3.09 9.51 -2.00
CA PHE A 70 -2.93 10.63 -1.07
C PHE A 70 -1.89 11.62 -1.58
N ARG A 71 -2.08 12.90 -1.24
CA ARG A 71 -1.07 13.94 -1.39
C ARG A 71 -0.25 14.03 -0.11
N LYS A 72 1.06 14.03 -0.25
CA LYS A 72 2.02 14.25 0.80
C LYS A 72 2.80 15.52 0.50
N THR A 73 2.53 16.57 1.25
CA THR A 73 3.17 17.87 1.09
C THR A 73 4.57 17.90 1.73
N PRO A 74 5.44 18.88 1.40
CA PRO A 74 6.70 19.06 2.11
C PRO A 74 6.54 19.29 3.63
N GLU A 75 5.41 19.85 4.06
CA GLU A 75 5.09 20.02 5.50
C GLU A 75 4.80 18.66 6.15
N ASP A 76 4.11 17.78 5.46
CA ASP A 76 3.85 16.42 5.94
C ASP A 76 5.14 15.61 6.09
N GLU A 77 6.10 15.79 5.16
CA GLU A 77 7.42 15.17 5.27
C GLU A 77 8.21 15.69 6.49
N LYS A 78 8.12 16.98 6.78
CA LYS A 78 8.75 17.56 7.98
C LYS A 78 8.16 17.01 9.27
N LYS A 79 6.82 16.85 9.34
CA LYS A 79 6.14 16.23 10.48
C LYS A 79 6.60 14.78 10.69
N GLU A 80 6.69 13.97 9.62
CA GLU A 80 7.21 12.62 9.73
C GLU A 80 8.66 12.56 10.25
N GLN A 81 9.53 13.48 9.79
CA GLN A 81 10.90 13.58 10.28
C GLN A 81 10.98 13.95 11.77
N GLN A 82 9.96 14.63 12.29
CA GLN A 82 9.81 14.97 13.71
C GLN A 82 9.15 13.85 14.53
N GLY A 83 8.81 12.72 13.89
CA GLY A 83 8.12 11.60 14.51
C GLY A 83 6.62 11.80 14.67
N GLU A 84 6.05 12.81 14.04
CA GLU A 84 4.61 13.05 13.99
C GLU A 84 3.97 12.29 12.82
N LYS A 85 2.74 11.82 13.00
CA LYS A 85 1.97 11.21 11.93
C LYS A 85 1.15 12.28 11.20
N PRO A 86 1.49 12.64 9.95
CA PRO A 86 0.70 13.61 9.21
C PRO A 86 -0.66 13.03 8.78
N GLU A 87 -1.66 13.89 8.68
CA GLU A 87 -2.94 13.56 8.04
C GLU A 87 -2.86 13.90 6.55
N LEU A 88 -2.59 12.89 5.73
CA LEU A 88 -2.48 13.08 4.28
C LEU A 88 -3.85 13.33 3.66
N LYS A 89 -3.91 14.26 2.69
CA LYS A 89 -5.13 14.53 1.94
C LYS A 89 -5.41 13.40 0.95
N GLN A 90 -6.55 12.70 1.11
CA GLN A 90 -7.00 11.69 0.15
C GLN A 90 -7.41 12.33 -1.18
N LEU A 91 -6.96 11.75 -2.29
CA LEU A 91 -7.14 12.23 -3.67
C LEU A 91 -8.10 11.36 -4.48
N GLY A 92 -8.10 10.04 -4.24
CA GLY A 92 -8.95 9.11 -4.97
C GLY A 92 -8.82 7.67 -4.47
N LYS A 93 -9.66 6.80 -5.03
CA LYS A 93 -9.74 5.35 -4.70
C LYS A 93 -9.72 4.45 -5.93
N GLU A 94 -9.48 5.02 -7.08
CA GLU A 94 -9.42 4.27 -8.33
C GLU A 94 -8.02 3.67 -8.55
N LYS A 95 -7.90 2.71 -9.45
CA LYS A 95 -6.61 2.12 -9.85
C LYS A 95 -5.62 3.15 -10.41
N THR A 96 -6.13 4.22 -10.98
CA THR A 96 -5.34 5.30 -11.59
C THR A 96 -5.65 6.64 -10.94
N TYR A 97 -4.70 7.55 -10.99
CA TYR A 97 -4.86 8.92 -10.53
C TYR A 97 -4.28 9.89 -11.55
N THR A 98 -5.03 10.92 -11.91
CA THR A 98 -4.55 12.01 -12.77
C THR A 98 -4.02 13.14 -11.90
N ILE A 99 -2.73 13.44 -12.02
CA ILE A 99 -2.07 14.50 -11.27
C ILE A 99 -2.66 15.87 -11.68
N VAL A 100 -3.05 16.66 -10.72
CA VAL A 100 -3.54 18.03 -10.92
C VAL A 100 -2.49 19.06 -10.55
N LYS A 101 -2.69 20.33 -10.95
CA LYS A 101 -1.75 21.43 -10.64
C LYS A 101 -1.52 21.62 -9.15
N ASP A 102 -2.54 21.36 -8.34
CA ASP A 102 -2.42 21.47 -6.87
C ASP A 102 -1.48 20.45 -6.24
N ASP A 103 -1.08 19.41 -6.99
CA ASP A 103 -0.15 18.38 -6.52
C ASP A 103 1.32 18.75 -6.74
N VAL A 104 1.59 19.82 -7.51
CA VAL A 104 2.96 20.28 -7.78
C VAL A 104 3.69 20.54 -6.45
N ASP A 105 4.98 20.23 -6.41
CA ASP A 105 5.86 20.28 -5.23
C ASP A 105 5.50 19.29 -4.09
N SER A 106 4.47 18.46 -4.28
CA SER A 106 4.11 17.38 -3.35
C SER A 106 4.53 16.02 -3.91
N LYS A 107 4.45 14.98 -3.10
CA LYS A 107 4.55 13.58 -3.52
C LYS A 107 3.17 12.94 -3.52
N ILE A 108 2.96 11.99 -4.42
CA ILE A 108 1.74 11.18 -4.45
C ILE A 108 2.06 9.84 -3.80
N VAL A 109 1.25 9.48 -2.83
CA VAL A 109 1.34 8.21 -2.10
C VAL A 109 0.18 7.33 -2.53
N LEU A 110 0.48 6.11 -2.94
CA LEU A 110 -0.50 5.06 -3.20
C LEU A 110 -0.42 4.03 -2.09
N THR A 111 -1.54 3.73 -1.48
CA THR A 111 -1.71 2.58 -0.59
C THR A 111 -2.68 1.60 -1.22
N ILE A 112 -2.31 0.34 -1.28
CA ILE A 112 -3.24 -0.75 -1.58
C ILE A 112 -3.51 -1.55 -0.32
N THR A 113 -4.74 -2.04 -0.18
CA THR A 113 -5.14 -2.89 0.95
C THR A 113 -5.82 -4.13 0.42
N GLY A 114 -5.39 -5.30 0.89
CA GLY A 114 -6.00 -6.58 0.55
C GLY A 114 -7.45 -6.67 1.03
N LEU A 115 -8.33 -7.19 0.19
CA LEU A 115 -9.75 -7.37 0.49
C LEU A 115 -9.96 -8.73 1.17
N GLU A 116 -10.46 -8.72 2.40
CA GLU A 116 -10.68 -9.94 3.19
C GLU A 116 -11.72 -10.88 2.55
N ASP A 117 -12.75 -10.33 1.91
CA ASP A 117 -13.75 -11.07 1.14
C ASP A 117 -13.17 -11.75 -0.11
N LYS A 118 -11.97 -11.37 -0.53
CA LYS A 118 -11.16 -11.98 -1.60
C LYS A 118 -10.03 -12.87 -1.07
N GLY A 119 -9.94 -13.05 0.25
CA GLY A 119 -8.92 -13.86 0.89
C GLY A 119 -7.57 -13.17 1.05
N PHE A 120 -7.51 -11.84 1.02
CA PHE A 120 -6.28 -11.06 1.19
C PHE A 120 -6.39 -10.07 2.32
N SER A 121 -5.25 -9.74 2.96
CA SER A 121 -5.16 -8.79 4.07
C SER A 121 -3.85 -8.01 4.02
N GLY A 122 -3.73 -7.01 4.90
CA GLY A 122 -2.54 -6.16 4.95
C GLY A 122 -2.53 -5.07 3.88
N SER A 123 -1.52 -4.21 3.93
CA SER A 123 -1.40 -3.06 3.02
C SER A 123 0.03 -2.88 2.55
N LEU A 124 0.19 -2.41 1.32
CA LEU A 124 1.47 -1.98 0.75
C LEU A 124 1.35 -0.53 0.29
N THR A 125 2.46 0.21 0.41
CA THR A 125 2.49 1.63 0.06
C THR A 125 3.65 1.91 -0.88
N ALA A 126 3.43 2.81 -1.85
CA ALA A 126 4.43 3.34 -2.75
C ALA A 126 4.31 4.87 -2.82
N THR A 127 5.41 5.55 -3.09
CA THR A 127 5.46 7.02 -3.16
C THR A 127 6.21 7.44 -4.43
N THR A 128 5.71 8.47 -5.12
CA THR A 128 6.39 9.04 -6.30
C THR A 128 7.58 9.92 -5.90
N ALA A 129 8.39 10.30 -6.88
CA ALA A 129 9.20 11.50 -6.79
C ALA A 129 8.30 12.73 -6.59
N THR A 130 8.90 13.88 -6.28
CA THR A 130 8.17 15.15 -6.18
C THR A 130 7.53 15.48 -7.54
N VAL A 131 6.25 15.86 -7.50
CA VAL A 131 5.48 16.22 -8.70
C VAL A 131 6.04 17.50 -9.29
N ALA A 132 6.42 17.44 -10.56
CA ALA A 132 6.89 18.59 -11.33
C ALA A 132 5.71 19.28 -12.06
N GLU A 133 5.92 20.54 -12.41
CA GLU A 133 4.91 21.31 -13.19
C GLU A 133 4.79 20.78 -14.63
N THR A 134 5.91 20.30 -15.21
CA THR A 134 5.95 19.79 -16.59
C THR A 134 6.58 18.41 -16.66
N VAL A 135 6.33 17.71 -17.78
CA VAL A 135 6.89 16.38 -18.05
C VAL A 135 8.42 16.44 -18.15
N GLU A 136 8.95 17.45 -18.82
CA GLU A 136 10.40 17.64 -19.01
C GLU A 136 11.13 17.82 -17.66
N ALA A 137 10.52 18.56 -16.73
CA ALA A 137 11.07 18.75 -15.40
C ALA A 137 11.01 17.44 -14.58
N ALA A 138 9.96 16.64 -14.76
CA ALA A 138 9.84 15.33 -14.12
C ALA A 138 10.89 14.33 -14.60
N GLU A 139 11.17 14.30 -15.90
CA GLU A 139 12.21 13.44 -16.50
C GLU A 139 13.60 13.79 -15.97
N GLN A 140 13.92 15.07 -15.85
CA GLN A 140 15.19 15.53 -15.27
C GLN A 140 15.33 15.11 -13.79
N ASN A 141 14.24 15.15 -13.02
CA ASN A 141 14.24 14.71 -11.63
C ASN A 141 14.48 13.20 -11.49
N GLN A 142 13.94 12.37 -12.38
CA GLN A 142 14.18 10.93 -12.39
C GLN A 142 15.64 10.59 -12.68
N THR A 143 16.20 11.18 -13.73
CA THR A 143 17.62 10.97 -14.12
C THR A 143 18.58 11.33 -12.99
N LYS A 144 18.30 12.42 -12.26
CA LYS A 144 19.13 12.84 -11.13
C LYS A 144 19.05 11.88 -9.93
N THR A 145 17.91 11.23 -9.73
CA THR A 145 17.72 10.26 -8.65
C THR A 145 18.47 8.96 -8.94
N GLU A 146 18.49 8.52 -10.19
CA GLU A 146 19.22 7.31 -10.62
C GLU A 146 20.73 7.50 -10.50
N LEU A 147 21.27 8.64 -10.93
CA LEU A 147 22.72 8.96 -10.82
C LEU A 147 23.21 9.01 -9.36
N ASN A 148 22.40 9.47 -8.43
CA ASN A 148 22.77 9.50 -7.00
C ASN A 148 22.74 8.12 -6.33
N THR A 149 22.09 7.14 -6.91
CA THR A 149 21.98 5.78 -6.33
C THR A 149 23.18 4.91 -6.75
N GLU A 150 23.84 5.22 -7.88
CA GLU A 150 25.01 4.47 -8.36
C GLU A 150 26.32 4.89 -7.66
N ASP A 151 26.40 6.12 -7.12
CA ASP A 151 27.62 6.66 -6.47
C ASP A 151 27.76 6.28 -4.98
N MET A 152 26.81 5.55 -4.39
CA MET A 152 26.90 5.05 -2.99
C MET A 152 27.38 3.59 -2.89
N GLY A 153 27.78 2.96 -4.00
CA GLY A 153 28.14 1.54 -4.07
C GLY A 153 29.62 1.20 -4.06
N GLU A 154 30.54 2.16 -4.20
CA GLU A 154 31.98 1.88 -4.31
C GLU A 154 32.83 2.76 -3.38
N ASN A 155 32.82 2.47 -2.09
CA ASN A 155 33.94 2.82 -1.24
C ASN A 155 33.96 2.07 0.10
N GLU A 156 34.23 0.77 0.05
CA GLU A 156 34.77 0.04 1.20
C GLU A 156 35.57 -1.17 0.73
N SER A 157 36.83 -0.96 0.41
CA SER A 157 37.88 -2.01 0.49
C SER A 157 39.22 -1.45 0.05
N GLN A 158 39.92 -0.74 0.91
CA GLN A 158 41.40 -0.68 0.90
C GLN A 158 41.87 0.11 2.13
N ASP A 159 42.20 -0.58 3.19
CA ASP A 159 43.51 -0.46 3.80
C ASP A 159 43.63 -1.47 4.98
N ALA A 160 44.34 -2.53 4.72
CA ALA A 160 44.96 -3.32 5.78
C ALA A 160 46.14 -4.08 5.16
N ASN A 161 47.24 -3.43 4.97
CA ASN A 161 48.53 -4.08 4.98
C ASN A 161 49.72 -3.09 4.92
N ALA A 162 50.33 -2.84 6.04
CA ALA A 162 51.72 -2.39 6.18
C ALA A 162 52.08 -2.57 7.66
N SER A 163 52.81 -3.47 8.01
CA SER A 163 54.16 -3.94 7.81
C SER A 163 54.86 -3.99 9.17
N GLU A 164 55.08 -5.21 9.63
CA GLU A 164 56.19 -5.52 10.56
C GLU A 164 57.44 -5.76 9.72
N GLU A 165 58.50 -5.04 9.99
CA GLU A 165 59.89 -5.45 10.03
C GLU A 165 60.73 -4.26 10.60
N THR A 166 61.34 -4.36 11.68
CA THR A 166 62.61 -4.87 12.18
C THR A 166 62.77 -4.49 13.63
#